data_de368352f27299ed905a929484cd1a02
#
_entry.id   de368352f27299ed905a929484cd1a02
#
_cell.length_a   1.000
_cell.length_b   1.000
_cell.length_c   1.000
_cell.angle_alpha   90.00
_cell.angle_beta   90.00
_cell.angle_gamma   90.00
#
_symmetry.space_group_name_H-M   'P 1'
#
loop_
_entity.id
_entity.type
_entity.pdbx_description
1 polymer ?
#
loop_
_entity_poly.entity_id
_entity_poly.type
_entity_poly.pdbx_seq_one_letter_code
_entity_poly.pdbx_strand_id
1 'polypeptide(L)'
;PLWSRGLGDVYKRQDLIRRQPGVLDTRVGYTGGSNDHATYRNHPGHAEAVEIVFDPTKTTYRDILAFFFQIHDPSTKDRQGNDVGSSYRSAIFPLSPEQEAVARDTIADVDASGLWPGKAVTTIEPAGPFWQAEEEHQDYLIKYPNGYTCHFPRAGWVLPKREENATV
;
A
#
# COMPACT_ATOMS: atom_id res chain seq x y z
N PRO A 1 7.74 -22.81 -2.48
CA PRO A 1 6.94 -23.12 -1.31
C PRO A 1 5.63 -22.32 -1.31
N LEU A 2 4.55 -22.93 -0.80
CA LEU A 2 3.21 -22.33 -0.79
C LEU A 2 3.11 -21.00 -0.04
N TRP A 3 3.99 -20.77 0.91
CA TRP A 3 4.03 -19.54 1.72
C TRP A 3 4.54 -18.31 0.95
N SER A 4 5.29 -18.51 -0.12
CA SER A 4 5.77 -17.38 -0.92
C SER A 4 4.67 -16.75 -1.80
N ARG A 5 3.55 -17.41 -1.97
CA ARG A 5 2.46 -16.90 -2.82
C ARG A 5 1.67 -15.76 -2.18
N GLY A 6 1.42 -15.85 -0.87
CA GLY A 6 0.63 -14.83 -0.18
C GLY A 6 1.35 -13.49 -0.04
N LEU A 7 2.67 -13.48 0.09
CA LEU A 7 3.46 -12.25 0.22
C LEU A 7 3.95 -11.70 -1.13
N GLY A 8 3.73 -12.41 -2.23
CA GLY A 8 4.20 -11.97 -3.55
C GLY A 8 3.71 -10.58 -3.94
N ASP A 9 2.48 -10.26 -3.60
CA ASP A 9 1.86 -8.97 -3.91
C ASP A 9 2.46 -7.82 -3.11
N VAL A 10 2.72 -8.02 -1.82
CA VAL A 10 3.30 -6.98 -0.98
C VAL A 10 4.77 -6.73 -1.34
N TYR A 11 5.50 -7.75 -1.80
CA TYR A 11 6.87 -7.58 -2.31
C TYR A 11 6.92 -6.78 -3.60
N LYS A 12 5.99 -7.04 -4.51
CA LYS A 12 5.93 -6.25 -5.74
C LYS A 12 5.55 -4.81 -5.43
N ARG A 13 4.66 -4.60 -4.50
CA ARG A 13 4.32 -3.27 -4.00
C ARG A 13 5.56 -2.56 -3.44
N GLN A 14 6.32 -3.25 -2.59
CA GLN A 14 7.58 -2.72 -2.06
C GLN A 14 8.56 -2.37 -3.18
N ASP A 15 8.76 -3.28 -4.14
CA ASP A 15 9.66 -3.08 -5.27
C ASP A 15 9.28 -1.86 -6.11
N LEU A 16 8.01 -1.68 -6.40
CA LEU A 16 7.51 -0.54 -7.16
C LEU A 16 7.64 0.78 -6.38
N ILE A 17 7.28 0.78 -5.09
CA ILE A 17 7.29 1.98 -4.26
C ILE A 17 8.72 2.46 -4.00
N ARG A 18 9.66 1.57 -3.69
CA ARG A 18 11.05 1.96 -3.40
C ARG A 18 11.73 2.66 -4.58
N ARG A 19 11.25 2.46 -5.79
CA ARG A 19 11.78 3.10 -7.01
C ARG A 19 11.21 4.48 -7.26
N GLN A 20 10.20 4.90 -6.49
CA GLN A 20 9.59 6.21 -6.67
C GLN A 20 10.52 7.33 -6.17
N PRO A 21 10.57 8.48 -6.90
CA PRO A 21 11.39 9.61 -6.45
C PRO A 21 11.00 10.05 -5.04
N GLY A 22 12.00 10.31 -4.20
CA GLY A 22 11.79 10.78 -2.83
C GLY A 22 11.53 9.68 -1.80
N VAL A 23 11.36 8.43 -2.19
CA VAL A 23 11.30 7.31 -1.25
C VAL A 23 12.71 6.96 -0.80
N LEU A 24 12.94 7.01 0.51
CA LEU A 24 14.25 6.78 1.11
C LEU A 24 14.42 5.34 1.57
N ASP A 25 13.38 4.73 2.11
CA ASP A 25 13.43 3.37 2.64
C ASP A 25 12.03 2.75 2.66
N THR A 26 11.97 1.44 2.60
CA THR A 26 10.74 0.66 2.71
C THR A 26 11.00 -0.61 3.50
N ARG A 27 9.99 -1.05 4.26
CA ARG A 27 9.98 -2.39 4.85
C ARG A 27 8.60 -3.01 4.79
N VAL A 28 8.58 -4.32 4.63
CA VAL A 28 7.36 -5.13 4.58
C VAL A 28 7.08 -5.70 5.96
N GLY A 29 5.82 -5.76 6.33
CA GLY A 29 5.42 -6.34 7.61
C GLY A 29 3.92 -6.45 7.79
N TYR A 30 3.51 -6.49 9.04
CA TYR A 30 2.14 -6.72 9.46
C TYR A 30 1.73 -5.63 10.45
N THR A 31 0.54 -5.09 10.28
CA THR A 31 0.00 -4.07 11.19
C THR A 31 -1.53 -4.07 11.20
N GLY A 32 -2.10 -3.49 12.25
CA GLY A 32 -3.55 -3.33 12.40
C GLY A 32 -4.28 -4.52 13.00
N GLY A 33 -3.59 -5.58 13.36
CA GLY A 33 -4.17 -6.78 13.95
C GLY A 33 -4.04 -6.86 15.46
N SER A 34 -4.24 -8.05 16.01
CA SER A 34 -4.46 -8.25 17.44
C SER A 34 -3.28 -8.82 18.20
N ASN A 35 -2.37 -9.55 17.58
CA ASN A 35 -1.25 -10.16 18.28
C ASN A 35 0.03 -9.36 18.14
N ASP A 36 0.87 -9.45 19.18
CA ASP A 36 2.23 -8.94 19.15
C ASP A 36 3.15 -9.96 18.46
N HIS A 37 4.27 -9.48 17.89
CA HIS A 37 5.25 -10.30 17.17
C HIS A 37 4.60 -11.09 16.02
N ALA A 38 3.81 -10.41 15.22
CA ALA A 38 3.15 -11.01 14.06
C ALA A 38 4.15 -11.62 13.10
N THR A 39 3.79 -12.79 12.56
CA THR A 39 4.57 -13.52 11.54
C THR A 39 3.68 -13.89 10.37
N TYR A 40 4.27 -14.36 9.29
CA TYR A 40 3.49 -14.83 8.14
C TYR A 40 2.45 -15.88 8.53
N ARG A 41 2.82 -16.82 9.41
CA ARG A 41 1.93 -17.91 9.84
C ARG A 41 0.96 -17.52 10.95
N ASN A 42 1.21 -16.41 11.63
CA ASN A 42 0.41 -15.96 12.77
C ASN A 42 0.32 -14.43 12.78
N HIS A 43 -0.66 -13.91 12.05
CA HIS A 43 -0.94 -12.46 12.02
C HIS A 43 -2.46 -12.18 11.97
N PRO A 44 -3.23 -12.65 12.98
CA PRO A 44 -4.69 -12.51 12.96
C PRO A 44 -5.12 -11.05 12.93
N GLY A 45 -5.93 -10.69 11.94
CA GLY A 45 -6.43 -9.33 11.75
C GLY A 45 -5.41 -8.33 11.22
N HIS A 46 -4.12 -8.67 11.14
CA HIS A 46 -3.12 -7.80 10.54
C HIS A 46 -3.26 -7.75 9.01
N ALA A 47 -3.02 -6.58 8.43
CA ALA A 47 -2.78 -6.44 7.01
C ALA A 47 -1.30 -6.67 6.70
N GLU A 48 -1.02 -7.28 5.57
CA GLU A 48 0.31 -7.21 4.96
C GLU A 48 0.52 -5.79 4.45
N ALA A 49 1.57 -5.12 4.91
CA ALA A 49 1.76 -3.70 4.69
C ALA A 49 3.19 -3.35 4.32
N VAL A 50 3.33 -2.22 3.65
CA VAL A 50 4.63 -1.58 3.39
C VAL A 50 4.70 -0.29 4.21
N GLU A 51 5.71 -0.20 5.06
CA GLU A 51 6.06 1.07 5.70
C GLU A 51 7.02 1.82 4.79
N ILE A 52 6.77 3.10 4.60
CA ILE A 52 7.50 3.94 3.66
C ILE A 52 8.09 5.12 4.40
N VAL A 53 9.41 5.31 4.25
CA VAL A 53 10.11 6.52 4.67
C VAL A 53 10.39 7.36 3.43
N PHE A 54 9.93 8.60 3.42
CA PHE A 54 10.08 9.48 2.26
C PHE A 54 10.60 10.87 2.64
N ASP A 55 11.23 11.53 1.66
CA ASP A 55 11.70 12.91 1.78
C ASP A 55 10.58 13.87 1.36
N PRO A 56 10.00 14.65 2.29
CA PRO A 56 8.91 15.56 1.98
C PRO A 56 9.31 16.74 1.08
N THR A 57 10.62 16.96 0.86
CA THR A 57 11.11 17.96 -0.09
C THR A 57 11.12 17.46 -1.53
N LYS A 58 11.00 16.14 -1.74
CA LYS A 58 11.06 15.50 -3.06
C LYS A 58 9.76 14.86 -3.49
N THR A 59 8.93 14.44 -2.55
CA THR A 59 7.62 13.84 -2.81
C THR A 59 6.65 14.23 -1.70
N THR A 60 5.38 13.92 -1.91
CA THR A 60 4.33 14.19 -0.93
C THR A 60 3.62 12.90 -0.53
N TYR A 61 2.99 12.90 0.62
CA TYR A 61 2.12 11.79 1.05
C TYR A 61 1.01 11.53 0.03
N ARG A 62 0.44 12.60 -0.53
CA ARG A 62 -0.55 12.52 -1.60
C ARG A 62 -0.04 11.77 -2.82
N ASP A 63 1.16 12.08 -3.29
CA ASP A 63 1.75 11.44 -4.48
C ASP A 63 2.05 9.95 -4.23
N ILE A 64 2.50 9.61 -3.04
CA ILE A 64 2.70 8.21 -2.63
C ILE A 64 1.37 7.45 -2.62
N LEU A 65 0.32 8.02 -2.07
CA LEU A 65 -1.00 7.41 -2.08
C LEU A 65 -1.58 7.29 -3.48
N ALA A 66 -1.41 8.29 -4.33
CA ALA A 66 -1.84 8.21 -5.72
C ALA A 66 -1.17 7.04 -6.45
N PHE A 67 0.11 6.83 -6.22
CA PHE A 67 0.84 5.69 -6.76
C PHE A 67 0.35 4.36 -6.16
N PHE A 68 0.10 4.31 -4.86
CA PHE A 68 -0.51 3.15 -4.20
C PHE A 68 -1.81 2.72 -4.87
N PHE A 69 -2.70 3.66 -5.19
CA PHE A 69 -3.94 3.37 -5.90
C PHE A 69 -3.73 2.97 -7.36
N GLN A 70 -2.61 3.33 -7.97
CA GLN A 70 -2.26 2.93 -9.33
C GLN A 70 -1.79 1.47 -9.41
N ILE A 71 -1.19 0.95 -8.35
CA ILE A 71 -0.52 -0.36 -8.39
C ILE A 71 -1.35 -1.50 -7.80
N HIS A 72 -2.52 -1.24 -7.23
CA HIS A 72 -3.42 -2.28 -6.72
C HIS A 72 -4.87 -1.94 -7.04
N ASP A 73 -5.76 -2.92 -6.94
CA ASP A 73 -7.19 -2.70 -7.09
C ASP A 73 -7.83 -2.34 -5.73
N PRO A 74 -8.21 -1.08 -5.51
CA PRO A 74 -8.82 -0.66 -4.25
C PRO A 74 -10.31 -0.98 -4.15
N SER A 75 -10.91 -1.54 -5.18
CA SER A 75 -12.36 -1.79 -5.26
C SER A 75 -12.81 -3.15 -4.75
N THR A 76 -11.87 -4.03 -4.41
CA THR A 76 -12.15 -5.39 -3.94
C THR A 76 -11.96 -5.51 -2.43
N LYS A 77 -13.04 -5.89 -1.72
CA LYS A 77 -13.01 -6.01 -0.26
C LYS A 77 -12.27 -7.27 0.16
N ASP A 78 -11.33 -7.12 1.10
CA ASP A 78 -10.55 -8.21 1.68
C ASP A 78 -9.94 -9.13 0.60
N ARG A 79 -9.57 -8.55 -0.51
CA ARG A 79 -9.06 -9.30 -1.65
C ARG A 79 -8.12 -8.44 -2.49
N GLN A 80 -7.07 -9.06 -2.99
CA GLN A 80 -6.21 -8.48 -4.03
C GLN A 80 -5.91 -9.56 -5.08
N GLY A 81 -6.46 -9.38 -6.29
CA GLY A 81 -6.35 -10.38 -7.34
C GLY A 81 -6.91 -11.73 -6.88
N ASN A 82 -6.09 -12.77 -6.90
CA ASN A 82 -6.47 -14.12 -6.45
C ASN A 82 -6.28 -14.34 -4.95
N ASP A 83 -5.67 -13.41 -4.24
CA ASP A 83 -5.46 -13.51 -2.80
C ASP A 83 -6.69 -13.00 -2.05
N VAL A 84 -7.28 -13.87 -1.23
CA VAL A 84 -8.52 -13.61 -0.49
C VAL A 84 -8.25 -13.70 1.00
N GLY A 85 -8.73 -12.71 1.76
CA GLY A 85 -8.62 -12.64 3.20
C GLY A 85 -8.34 -11.22 3.70
N SER A 86 -8.55 -10.99 4.99
CA SER A 86 -8.37 -9.66 5.60
C SER A 86 -6.93 -9.15 5.54
N SER A 87 -5.93 -10.05 5.46
CA SER A 87 -4.53 -9.65 5.30
C SER A 87 -4.23 -8.98 3.95
N TYR A 88 -5.09 -9.19 2.96
CA TYR A 88 -4.96 -8.59 1.61
C TYR A 88 -5.90 -7.41 1.39
N ARG A 89 -6.50 -6.88 2.45
CA ARG A 89 -7.39 -5.73 2.34
C ARG A 89 -6.63 -4.48 1.90
N SER A 90 -7.32 -3.60 1.20
CA SER A 90 -6.82 -2.26 0.90
C SER A 90 -6.96 -1.40 2.15
N ALA A 91 -5.86 -0.96 2.72
CA ALA A 91 -5.85 -0.17 3.95
C ALA A 91 -4.73 0.86 3.95
N ILE A 92 -4.98 1.97 4.62
CA ILE A 92 -4.01 3.04 4.86
C ILE A 92 -3.93 3.24 6.38
N PHE A 93 -2.71 3.33 6.89
CA PHE A 93 -2.42 3.53 8.32
C PHE A 93 -1.69 4.87 8.49
N PRO A 94 -2.43 6.00 8.58
CA PRO A 94 -1.80 7.31 8.73
C PRO A 94 -1.17 7.46 10.10
N LEU A 95 -0.06 8.20 10.16
CA LEU A 95 0.70 8.45 11.39
C LEU A 95 0.36 9.80 12.03
N SER A 96 -0.46 10.62 11.39
CA SER A 96 -0.85 11.95 11.88
C SER A 96 -2.24 12.34 11.39
N PRO A 97 -2.90 13.32 12.04
CA PRO A 97 -4.18 13.84 11.54
C PRO A 97 -4.08 14.43 10.13
N GLU A 98 -2.95 15.04 9.79
CA GLU A 98 -2.70 15.60 8.46
C GLU A 98 -2.63 14.50 7.40
N GLN A 99 -1.96 13.41 7.69
CA GLN A 99 -1.92 12.24 6.81
C GLN A 99 -3.29 11.61 6.66
N GLU A 100 -4.07 11.51 7.73
CA GLU A 100 -5.43 11.00 7.66
C GLU A 100 -6.31 11.84 6.75
N ALA A 101 -6.23 13.16 6.86
CA ALA A 101 -6.97 14.08 5.99
C ALA A 101 -6.60 13.90 4.51
N VAL A 102 -5.31 13.79 4.21
CA VAL A 102 -4.83 13.53 2.84
C VAL A 102 -5.32 12.18 2.34
N ALA A 103 -5.32 11.15 3.18
CA ALA A 103 -5.81 9.81 2.82
C ALA A 103 -7.30 9.85 2.47
N ARG A 104 -8.13 10.50 3.29
CA ARG A 104 -9.57 10.65 3.01
C ARG A 104 -9.83 11.40 1.72
N ASP A 105 -9.12 12.50 1.50
CA ASP A 105 -9.23 13.30 0.27
C ASP A 105 -8.81 12.50 -0.96
N THR A 106 -7.76 11.71 -0.85
CA THR A 106 -7.28 10.89 -1.97
C THR A 106 -8.30 9.81 -2.34
N ILE A 107 -8.89 9.14 -1.35
CA ILE A 107 -9.96 8.16 -1.58
C ILE A 107 -11.16 8.82 -2.26
N ALA A 108 -11.56 9.99 -1.79
CA ALA A 108 -12.67 10.74 -2.39
C ALA A 108 -12.39 11.10 -3.86
N ASP A 109 -11.15 11.49 -4.16
CA ASP A 109 -10.76 11.82 -5.54
C ASP A 109 -10.72 10.56 -6.43
N VAL A 110 -10.28 9.42 -5.91
CA VAL A 110 -10.35 8.13 -6.62
C VAL A 110 -11.80 7.82 -7.00
N ASP A 111 -12.70 7.91 -6.05
CA ASP A 111 -14.12 7.62 -6.28
C ASP A 111 -14.76 8.61 -7.25
N ALA A 112 -14.43 9.88 -7.14
CA ALA A 112 -14.98 10.93 -8.00
C ALA A 112 -14.47 10.86 -9.44
N SER A 113 -13.27 10.34 -9.65
CA SER A 113 -12.65 10.29 -10.98
C SER A 113 -13.31 9.30 -11.93
N GLY A 114 -13.89 8.22 -11.42
CA GLY A 114 -14.46 7.14 -12.22
C GLY A 114 -13.44 6.33 -13.03
N LEU A 115 -12.14 6.49 -12.76
CA LEU A 115 -11.07 5.84 -13.52
C LEU A 115 -10.81 4.38 -13.09
N TRP A 116 -11.23 4.02 -11.88
CA TRP A 116 -11.08 2.66 -11.35
C TRP A 116 -12.31 1.80 -11.63
N PRO A 117 -12.17 0.45 -11.56
CA PRO A 117 -13.29 -0.47 -11.88
C PRO A 117 -14.52 -0.30 -10.98
N GLY A 118 -14.33 0.19 -9.77
CA GLY A 118 -15.39 0.43 -8.80
C GLY A 118 -14.93 1.45 -7.76
N LYS A 119 -15.81 1.75 -6.82
CA LYS A 119 -15.46 2.65 -5.71
C LYS A 119 -14.46 1.98 -4.78
N ALA A 120 -13.56 2.78 -4.23
CA ALA A 120 -12.57 2.29 -3.28
C ALA A 120 -13.24 1.78 -2.00
N VAL A 121 -12.87 0.58 -1.58
CA VAL A 121 -13.24 0.00 -0.28
C VAL A 121 -12.09 0.09 0.71
N THR A 122 -11.11 0.92 0.41
CA THR A 122 -9.93 1.16 1.24
C THR A 122 -10.36 1.68 2.61
N THR A 123 -9.86 1.03 3.65
CA THR A 123 -10.08 1.47 5.04
C THR A 123 -8.96 2.38 5.50
N ILE A 124 -9.30 3.35 6.35
CA ILE A 124 -8.33 4.15 7.08
C ILE A 124 -8.36 3.67 8.53
N GLU A 125 -7.25 3.09 8.97
CA GLU A 125 -7.14 2.44 10.27
C GLU A 125 -6.08 3.14 11.11
N PRO A 126 -6.23 3.17 12.45
CA PRO A 126 -5.22 3.77 13.30
C PRO A 126 -3.88 3.07 13.15
N ALA A 127 -2.80 3.83 13.04
CA ALA A 127 -1.47 3.27 13.05
C ALA A 127 -1.15 2.74 14.45
N GLY A 128 -0.84 1.46 14.53
CA GLY A 128 -0.35 0.78 15.71
C GLY A 128 1.04 0.22 15.47
N PRO A 129 1.48 -0.75 16.29
CA PRO A 129 2.77 -1.39 16.08
C PRO A 129 2.88 -1.99 14.68
N PHE A 130 4.04 -1.81 14.08
CA PHE A 130 4.40 -2.42 12.81
C PHE A 130 5.39 -3.56 13.08
N TRP A 131 5.00 -4.77 12.73
CA TRP A 131 5.82 -5.97 12.93
C TRP A 131 6.49 -6.33 11.62
N GLN A 132 7.79 -6.08 11.55
CA GLN A 132 8.56 -6.36 10.33
C GLN A 132 8.49 -7.84 9.97
N ALA A 133 8.23 -8.13 8.69
CA ALA A 133 8.25 -9.50 8.19
C ALA A 133 9.66 -10.10 8.29
N GLU A 134 9.72 -11.42 8.30
CA GLU A 134 10.96 -12.17 8.38
C GLU A 134 11.93 -11.70 7.29
N GLU A 135 13.24 -11.71 7.56
CA GLU A 135 14.25 -11.16 6.65
C GLU A 135 14.20 -11.77 5.25
N GLU A 136 13.89 -13.03 5.14
CA GLU A 136 13.72 -13.76 3.88
C GLU A 136 12.61 -13.18 2.99
N HIS A 137 11.68 -12.41 3.60
CA HIS A 137 10.58 -11.74 2.91
C HIS A 137 10.87 -10.28 2.58
N GLN A 138 11.97 -9.71 3.05
CA GLN A 138 12.35 -8.34 2.73
C GLN A 138 13.03 -8.31 1.36
N ASP A 139 12.64 -7.33 0.52
CA ASP A 139 13.22 -7.12 -0.81
C ASP A 139 13.22 -8.38 -1.70
N TYR A 140 12.16 -9.20 -1.57
CA TYR A 140 12.03 -10.49 -2.27
C TYR A 140 12.31 -10.39 -3.77
N LEU A 141 11.81 -9.36 -4.46
CA LEU A 141 12.00 -9.20 -5.91
C LEU A 141 13.39 -8.68 -6.30
N ILE A 142 14.14 -8.12 -5.36
CA ILE A 142 15.57 -7.88 -5.57
C ILE A 142 16.32 -9.22 -5.57
N LYS A 143 15.98 -10.08 -4.62
CA LYS A 143 16.58 -11.42 -4.46
C LYS A 143 16.07 -12.40 -5.53
N TYR A 144 14.83 -12.24 -5.96
CA TYR A 144 14.11 -13.13 -6.90
C TYR A 144 13.36 -12.31 -7.96
N PRO A 145 14.04 -11.76 -8.97
CA PRO A 145 13.44 -10.82 -9.94
C PRO A 145 12.26 -11.39 -10.72
N ASN A 146 12.18 -12.72 -10.88
CA ASN A 146 11.11 -13.42 -11.60
C ASN A 146 9.98 -13.92 -10.69
N GLY A 147 9.90 -13.42 -9.45
CA GLY A 147 8.83 -13.75 -8.53
C GLY A 147 7.46 -13.35 -9.08
N TYR A 148 6.42 -14.16 -8.76
CA TYR A 148 5.05 -13.87 -9.14
C TYR A 148 4.56 -12.54 -8.57
N THR A 149 3.77 -11.81 -9.36
CA THR A 149 3.12 -10.57 -8.94
C THR A 149 1.82 -10.30 -9.67
N CYS A 150 0.82 -9.73 -8.97
CA CYS A 150 -0.36 -9.11 -9.56
C CYS A 150 -0.34 -7.58 -9.42
N HIS A 151 0.71 -7.02 -8.82
CA HIS A 151 0.89 -5.57 -8.69
C HIS A 151 1.71 -5.03 -9.86
N PHE A 152 1.15 -4.08 -10.57
CA PHE A 152 1.80 -3.34 -11.65
C PHE A 152 1.11 -1.98 -11.82
N PRO A 153 1.84 -0.95 -12.30
CA PRO A 153 1.22 0.33 -12.59
C PRO A 153 0.23 0.19 -13.75
N ARG A 154 -1.00 0.67 -13.55
CA ARG A 154 -2.02 0.71 -14.60
C ARG A 154 -2.12 2.11 -15.14
N ALA A 155 -1.87 2.26 -16.45
CA ALA A 155 -1.78 3.56 -17.08
C ALA A 155 -3.07 4.40 -16.94
N GLY A 156 -4.24 3.75 -16.93
CA GLY A 156 -5.53 4.42 -16.80
C GLY A 156 -5.91 4.82 -15.37
N TRP A 157 -5.16 4.37 -14.37
CA TRP A 157 -5.47 4.60 -12.94
C TRP A 157 -4.57 5.70 -12.36
N VAL A 158 -4.44 6.79 -13.08
CA VAL A 158 -3.63 7.93 -12.67
C VAL A 158 -4.56 9.07 -12.24
N LEU A 159 -4.52 9.41 -10.95
CA LEU A 159 -5.25 10.57 -10.45
C LEU A 159 -4.69 11.84 -11.08
N PRO A 160 -5.57 12.74 -11.56
CA PRO A 160 -5.14 14.07 -11.94
C PRO A 160 -4.46 14.77 -10.77
N LYS A 161 -3.37 15.48 -11.06
CA LYS A 161 -2.76 16.35 -10.05
C LYS A 161 -3.79 17.41 -9.69
N ARG A 162 -3.95 17.66 -8.39
CA ARG A 162 -4.71 18.83 -7.96
C ARG A 162 -3.97 20.06 -8.47
N GLU A 163 -4.69 20.96 -9.13
CA GLU A 163 -4.17 22.28 -9.38
C GLU A 163 -3.86 22.89 -8.00
N GLU A 164 -2.61 23.32 -7.82
CA GLU A 164 -2.30 24.20 -6.71
C GLU A 164 -3.27 25.38 -6.87
N ASN A 165 -4.24 25.48 -5.97
CA ASN A 165 -5.06 26.65 -5.93
C ASN A 165 -4.11 27.84 -5.83
N ALA A 166 -3.99 28.57 -6.93
CA ALA A 166 -3.31 29.85 -6.88
C ALA A 166 -3.96 30.61 -5.75
N THR A 167 -3.30 30.65 -4.62
CA THR A 167 -3.77 31.36 -3.45
C THR A 167 -3.83 32.81 -3.82
N VAL A 168 -5.01 33.27 -3.98
CA VAL A 168 -5.26 34.69 -4.12
C VAL A 168 -4.91 35.37 -2.80
#